data_c5b9837478a8f230393e40f4ecd7043b
#
_entry.id   c5b9837478a8f230393e40f4ecd7043b
#
_cell.length_a   1.000
_cell.length_b   1.000
_cell.length_c   1.000
_cell.angle_alpha   90.00
_cell.angle_beta   90.00
_cell.angle_gamma   90.00
#
_symmetry.space_group_name_H-M   'P 1'
#
loop_
_entity.id
_entity.type
_entity.pdbx_description
1 polymer ?
#
loop_
_entity_poly.entity_id
_entity_poly.type
_entity_poly.pdbx_seq_one_letter_code
_entity_poly.pdbx_strand_id
1 'polypeptide(L)'
;MMATHYPIVFEREESGAYSAYVAGLPVYAQGATRGKAATAIVRTLGAYLEAHPDEQPRAEVRVAKVSIPAGRRTHPRVNLVTAAALVGSRTSARKAATSRANGRLGGRPRKAVAD
;
A
#
# COMPACT_ATOMS: atom_id res chain seq x y z
N MET A 1 -17.76 -17.82 -2.78
CA MET A 1 -17.65 -16.68 -1.87
C MET A 1 -16.90 -15.55 -2.51
N MET A 2 -17.47 -14.37 -2.51
CA MET A 2 -16.81 -13.22 -3.12
C MET A 2 -16.01 -12.45 -2.08
N ALA A 3 -14.81 -12.07 -2.46
CA ALA A 3 -13.97 -11.28 -1.57
C ALA A 3 -14.31 -9.81 -1.70
N THR A 4 -14.22 -9.10 -0.58
CA THR A 4 -14.45 -7.67 -0.52
C THR A 4 -13.19 -7.02 0.03
N HIS A 5 -12.84 -5.87 -0.48
CA HIS A 5 -11.62 -5.20 -0.06
C HIS A 5 -11.92 -3.90 0.67
N TYR A 6 -11.30 -3.73 1.82
CA TYR A 6 -11.44 -2.53 2.63
C TYR A 6 -10.09 -1.84 2.72
N PRO A 7 -10.03 -0.53 2.49
CA PRO A 7 -8.77 0.20 2.59
C PRO A 7 -8.38 0.41 4.05
N ILE A 8 -7.16 0.08 4.38
CA ILE A 8 -6.63 0.26 5.72
C ILE A 8 -5.43 1.18 5.63
N VAL A 9 -5.42 2.19 6.49
CA VAL A 9 -4.36 3.18 6.54
C VAL A 9 -3.50 2.94 7.77
N PHE A 10 -2.18 2.93 7.58
CA PHE A 10 -1.23 2.82 8.67
C PHE A 10 -0.50 4.15 8.80
N GLU A 11 -0.45 4.68 10.01
CA GLU A 11 0.26 5.91 10.28
C GLU A 11 1.27 5.68 11.39
N ARG A 12 2.48 6.16 11.18
CA ARG A 12 3.52 6.07 12.18
C ARG A 12 3.44 7.29 13.07
N GLU A 13 3.40 7.07 14.36
CA GLU A 13 3.35 8.16 15.33
C GLU A 13 4.75 8.60 15.73
N GLU A 14 4.86 9.75 16.34
CA GLU A 14 6.15 10.28 16.77
C GLU A 14 6.88 9.33 17.69
N SER A 15 6.15 8.60 18.50
CA SER A 15 6.74 7.64 19.43
C SER A 15 7.34 6.43 18.73
N GLY A 16 7.07 6.25 17.45
CA GLY A 16 7.49 5.07 16.70
C GLY A 16 6.42 4.00 16.67
N ALA A 17 5.35 4.17 17.41
CA ALA A 17 4.23 3.24 17.35
C ALA A 17 3.45 3.46 16.07
N TYR A 18 2.54 2.55 15.77
CA TYR A 18 1.72 2.63 14.58
C TYR A 18 0.25 2.62 14.93
N SER A 19 -0.50 3.44 14.22
CA SER A 19 -1.96 3.41 14.26
C SER A 19 -2.45 2.82 12.96
N ALA A 20 -3.58 2.16 13.00
CA ALA A 20 -4.20 1.63 11.79
C ALA A 20 -5.69 1.91 11.87
N TYR A 21 -6.29 2.24 10.76
CA TYR A 21 -7.72 2.43 10.71
C TYR A 21 -8.26 2.07 9.35
N VAL A 22 -9.54 1.70 9.32
CA VAL A 22 -10.20 1.35 8.07
C VAL A 22 -10.89 2.59 7.55
N ALA A 23 -10.51 3.03 6.37
CA ALA A 23 -11.11 4.23 5.80
C ALA A 23 -12.61 3.99 5.55
N GLY A 24 -13.43 4.91 6.02
CA GLY A 24 -14.86 4.82 5.82
C GLY A 24 -15.61 4.08 6.90
N LEU A 25 -14.91 3.47 7.85
CA LEU A 25 -15.53 2.74 8.95
C LEU A 25 -14.96 3.21 10.28
N PRO A 26 -15.72 3.10 11.38
CA PRO A 26 -15.20 3.47 12.69
C PRO A 26 -14.38 2.32 13.31
N VAL A 27 -13.38 1.86 12.57
CA VAL A 27 -12.52 0.75 12.99
C VAL A 27 -11.10 1.26 13.11
N TYR A 28 -10.50 1.09 14.27
CA TYR A 28 -9.21 1.66 14.61
C TYR A 28 -8.43 0.71 15.52
N ALA A 29 -7.12 0.69 15.37
CA ALA A 29 -6.26 -0.11 16.22
C ALA A 29 -4.87 0.52 16.30
N GLN A 30 -4.09 0.11 17.28
CA GLN A 30 -2.73 0.58 17.49
C GLN A 30 -1.83 -0.58 17.80
N GLY A 31 -0.53 -0.40 17.56
CA GLY A 31 0.47 -1.38 17.91
C GLY A 31 1.83 -0.74 18.04
N ALA A 32 2.69 -1.34 18.82
CA ALA A 32 4.05 -0.83 19.01
C ALA A 32 4.86 -0.91 17.72
N THR A 33 4.51 -1.82 16.83
CA THR A 33 5.16 -1.97 15.53
C THR A 33 4.07 -2.05 14.47
N ARG A 34 4.48 -1.88 13.20
CA ARG A 34 3.53 -1.99 12.10
C ARG A 34 2.89 -3.37 12.07
N GLY A 35 3.67 -4.42 12.34
CA GLY A 35 3.13 -5.77 12.35
C GLY A 35 2.09 -5.98 13.43
N LYS A 36 2.32 -5.40 14.62
CA LYS A 36 1.35 -5.51 15.70
C LYS A 36 0.09 -4.72 15.39
N ALA A 37 0.25 -3.54 14.80
CA ALA A 37 -0.90 -2.76 14.39
C ALA A 37 -1.70 -3.50 13.32
N ALA A 38 -1.02 -4.17 12.40
CA ALA A 38 -1.69 -4.94 11.35
C ALA A 38 -2.51 -6.09 11.95
N THR A 39 -1.92 -6.81 12.88
CA THR A 39 -2.63 -7.90 13.54
C THR A 39 -3.85 -7.37 14.30
N ALA A 40 -3.67 -6.25 14.97
CA ALA A 40 -4.75 -5.67 15.76
C ALA A 40 -5.90 -5.17 14.86
N ILE A 41 -5.59 -4.50 13.76
CA ILE A 41 -6.63 -3.96 12.90
C ILE A 41 -7.40 -5.07 12.19
N VAL A 42 -6.72 -6.14 11.82
CA VAL A 42 -7.38 -7.27 11.19
C VAL A 42 -8.40 -7.89 12.15
N ARG A 43 -8.00 -8.04 13.40
CA ARG A 43 -8.89 -8.61 14.40
C ARG A 43 -10.08 -7.68 14.68
N THR A 44 -9.79 -6.39 14.79
CA THR A 44 -10.83 -5.40 15.07
C THR A 44 -11.83 -5.31 13.92
N LEU A 45 -11.32 -5.30 12.70
CA LEU A 45 -12.18 -5.25 11.53
C LEU A 45 -13.06 -6.51 11.44
N GLY A 46 -12.46 -7.67 11.69
CA GLY A 46 -13.22 -8.90 11.67
C GLY A 46 -14.37 -8.89 12.66
N ALA A 47 -14.12 -8.41 13.88
CA ALA A 47 -15.15 -8.32 14.90
C ALA A 47 -16.23 -7.30 14.51
N TYR A 48 -15.81 -6.19 13.91
CA TYR A 48 -16.77 -5.17 13.48
C TYR A 48 -17.69 -5.71 12.41
N LEU A 49 -17.13 -6.38 11.41
CA LEU A 49 -17.92 -6.92 10.32
C LEU A 49 -18.83 -8.05 10.76
N GLU A 50 -18.41 -8.79 11.76
CA GLU A 50 -19.24 -9.83 12.33
C GLU A 50 -20.49 -9.24 12.96
N ALA A 51 -20.33 -8.09 13.61
CA ALA A 51 -21.45 -7.39 14.23
C ALA A 51 -22.26 -6.57 13.21
N HIS A 52 -21.70 -6.32 12.05
CA HIS A 52 -22.35 -5.50 11.01
C HIS A 52 -22.30 -6.23 9.67
N PRO A 53 -23.07 -7.31 9.52
CA PRO A 53 -22.97 -8.15 8.31
C PRO A 53 -23.36 -7.46 7.01
N ASP A 54 -24.09 -6.35 7.09
CA ASP A 54 -24.51 -5.65 5.88
C ASP A 54 -23.56 -4.51 5.50
N GLU A 55 -22.44 -4.38 6.20
CA GLU A 55 -21.51 -3.31 5.94
C GLU A 55 -20.82 -3.47 4.59
N GLN A 56 -20.63 -2.37 3.89
CA GLN A 56 -19.98 -2.35 2.59
C GLN A 56 -18.83 -1.35 2.62
N PRO A 57 -17.81 -1.53 1.78
CA PRO A 57 -16.74 -0.55 1.69
C PRO A 57 -17.29 0.79 1.23
N ARG A 58 -16.89 1.86 1.90
CA ARG A 58 -17.36 3.22 1.61
C ARG A 58 -16.25 4.13 1.15
N ALA A 59 -15.03 3.67 1.13
CA ALA A 59 -13.89 4.49 0.78
C ALA A 59 -13.12 3.84 -0.34
N GLU A 60 -12.46 4.68 -1.12
CA GLU A 60 -11.62 4.19 -2.19
C GLU A 60 -10.23 4.78 -2.00
N VAL A 61 -9.21 4.05 -2.40
CA VAL A 61 -7.83 4.46 -2.19
C VAL A 61 -7.32 5.20 -3.42
N ARG A 62 -6.85 6.42 -3.19
CA ARG A 62 -6.16 7.22 -4.20
C ARG A 62 -4.88 7.71 -3.60
N VAL A 63 -3.84 7.80 -4.38
CA VAL A 63 -2.55 8.26 -3.93
C VAL A 63 -2.23 9.56 -4.65
N ALA A 64 -1.72 10.52 -3.89
CA ALA A 64 -1.29 11.78 -4.47
C ALA A 64 0.14 11.64 -4.94
N LYS A 65 0.35 11.77 -6.25
CA LYS A 65 1.69 11.78 -6.80
C LYS A 65 2.16 13.22 -6.83
N VAL A 66 3.20 13.51 -6.07
CA VAL A 66 3.72 14.87 -5.95
C VAL A 66 5.04 14.96 -6.70
N SER A 67 5.10 15.90 -7.64
CA SER A 67 6.31 16.14 -8.41
C SER A 67 6.79 17.55 -8.15
N ILE A 68 8.06 17.71 -7.82
CA ILE A 68 8.67 19.01 -7.56
C ILE A 68 9.71 19.24 -8.65
N PRO A 69 9.52 20.28 -9.50
CA PRO A 69 10.48 20.55 -10.55
C PRO A 69 11.83 20.91 -9.97
N ALA A 70 12.89 20.37 -10.54
CA ALA A 70 14.23 20.59 -10.06
C ALA A 70 14.69 22.01 -10.38
N GLY A 71 15.42 22.61 -9.44
CA GLY A 71 16.11 23.85 -9.69
C GLY A 71 15.30 25.12 -9.75
N ARG A 72 14.04 25.07 -9.42
CA ARG A 72 13.20 26.27 -9.43
C ARG A 72 12.22 26.29 -8.29
N ARG A 73 11.86 27.50 -7.90
CA ARG A 73 10.81 27.67 -6.91
C ARG A 73 9.46 27.62 -7.57
N THR A 74 9.09 26.47 -8.00
CA THR A 74 7.78 26.29 -8.59
C THR A 74 6.93 25.50 -7.63
N HIS A 75 5.63 25.65 -7.79
CA HIS A 75 4.71 24.90 -6.96
C HIS A 75 4.78 23.42 -7.31
N PRO A 76 4.71 22.54 -6.32
CA PRO A 76 4.67 21.12 -6.60
C PRO A 76 3.42 20.76 -7.42
N ARG A 77 3.58 19.81 -8.29
CA ARG A 77 2.45 19.26 -9.03
C ARG A 77 1.89 18.10 -8.27
N VAL A 78 0.60 18.11 -8.07
CA VAL A 78 -0.07 17.04 -7.35
C VAL A 78 -1.11 16.41 -8.27
N ASN A 79 -0.96 15.11 -8.50
CA ASN A 79 -1.89 14.34 -9.30
C ASN A 79 -2.41 13.18 -8.50
N LEU A 80 -3.67 12.86 -8.67
CA LEU A 80 -4.24 11.69 -8.02
C LEU A 80 -4.08 10.48 -8.93
N VAL A 81 -3.55 9.41 -8.40
CA VAL A 81 -3.41 8.16 -9.12
C VAL A 81 -4.04 7.04 -8.31
N THR A 82 -4.37 5.95 -8.97
CA THR A 82 -4.95 4.82 -8.26
C THR A 82 -3.84 4.04 -7.55
N ALA A 83 -4.21 3.34 -6.51
CA ALA A 83 -3.26 2.49 -5.81
C ALA A 83 -2.73 1.40 -6.74
N ALA A 84 -3.58 0.90 -7.61
CA ALA A 84 -3.18 -0.12 -8.57
C ALA A 84 -2.11 0.40 -9.52
N ALA A 85 -2.25 1.65 -9.97
CA ALA A 85 -1.26 2.24 -10.85
C ALA A 85 0.10 2.36 -10.17
N LEU A 86 0.10 2.71 -8.88
CA LEU A 86 1.33 2.82 -8.13
C LEU A 86 2.02 1.47 -8.00
N VAL A 87 1.26 0.43 -7.68
CA VAL A 87 1.79 -0.92 -7.55
C VAL A 87 2.32 -1.42 -8.88
N GLY A 88 1.58 -1.20 -9.96
CA GLY A 88 2.00 -1.60 -11.29
C GLY A 88 3.31 -0.94 -11.69
N SER A 89 3.43 0.35 -11.41
CA SER A 89 4.64 1.09 -11.71
C SER A 89 5.84 0.53 -10.97
N ARG A 90 5.67 0.21 -9.70
CA ARG A 90 6.74 -0.37 -8.90
C ARG A 90 7.15 -1.74 -9.41
N THR A 91 6.18 -2.54 -9.77
CA THR A 91 6.45 -3.87 -10.29
C THR A 91 7.25 -3.80 -11.58
N SER A 92 6.89 -2.89 -12.46
CA SER A 92 7.59 -2.73 -13.73
C SER A 92 9.03 -2.31 -13.52
N ALA A 93 9.27 -1.38 -12.62
CA ALA A 93 10.62 -0.93 -12.33
C ALA A 93 11.47 -2.07 -11.76
N ARG A 94 10.88 -2.88 -10.93
CA ARG A 94 11.56 -4.01 -10.35
C ARG A 94 11.93 -5.04 -11.41
N LYS A 95 11.02 -5.33 -12.31
CA LYS A 95 11.27 -6.25 -13.40
C LYS A 95 12.39 -5.77 -14.28
N ALA A 96 12.40 -4.52 -14.63
CA ALA A 96 13.43 -3.95 -15.46
C ALA A 96 14.80 -4.06 -14.80
N ALA A 97 14.87 -3.80 -13.52
CA ALA A 97 16.12 -3.91 -12.78
C ALA A 97 16.62 -5.35 -12.76
N THR A 98 15.73 -6.30 -12.56
CA THR A 98 16.10 -7.71 -12.55
C THR A 98 16.62 -8.16 -13.90
N SER A 99 15.96 -7.75 -14.97
CA SER A 99 16.39 -8.09 -16.31
C SER A 99 17.77 -7.56 -16.61
N ARG A 100 18.04 -6.33 -16.19
CA ARG A 100 19.36 -5.74 -16.40
C ARG A 100 20.43 -6.47 -15.63
N ALA A 101 20.14 -6.85 -14.42
CA ALA A 101 21.09 -7.59 -13.60
C ALA A 101 21.42 -8.93 -14.24
N ASN A 102 20.41 -9.62 -14.73
CA ASN A 102 20.61 -10.89 -15.39
C ASN A 102 21.44 -10.77 -16.65
N GLY A 103 21.19 -9.74 -17.44
CA GLY A 103 21.99 -9.50 -18.64
C GLY A 103 23.42 -9.21 -18.31
N ARG A 104 23.66 -8.50 -17.23
CA ARG A 104 25.02 -8.16 -16.83
C ARG A 104 25.81 -9.38 -16.43
N LEU A 105 25.15 -10.37 -15.87
CA LEU A 105 25.81 -11.59 -15.49
C LEU A 105 26.19 -12.45 -16.69
N GLY A 106 25.76 -12.07 -17.87
CA GLY A 106 26.15 -12.76 -19.06
C GLY A 106 25.56 -14.13 -19.25
N GLY A 107 24.79 -14.61 -18.32
CA GLY A 107 24.19 -15.90 -18.45
C GLY A 107 22.92 -15.82 -19.23
N ARG A 108 22.56 -16.88 -19.86
CA ARG A 108 21.28 -16.87 -20.50
C ARG A 108 20.23 -16.94 -19.42
N PRO A 109 19.03 -16.45 -19.74
CA PRO A 109 17.98 -16.37 -18.76
C PRO A 109 17.70 -17.71 -18.11
N ARG A 110 17.61 -17.70 -16.82
CA ARG A 110 17.26 -18.87 -16.12
C ARG A 110 15.84 -18.79 -15.70
N LYS A 111 15.14 -19.82 -15.89
CA LYS A 111 13.77 -19.84 -15.56
C LYS A 111 13.54 -19.55 -14.12
N ALA A 112 14.36 -20.10 -13.30
CA ALA A 112 14.18 -19.94 -11.88
C ALA A 112 14.37 -18.51 -11.44
N VAL A 113 15.16 -17.78 -12.17
CA VAL A 113 15.45 -16.43 -11.79
C VAL A 113 14.34 -15.50 -12.16
N ALA A 114 13.63 -15.87 -13.14
CA ALA A 114 12.62 -15.00 -13.64
C ALA A 114 11.52 -14.74 -12.67
N ASP A 115 11.45 -15.48 -11.71
CA ASP A 115 10.35 -15.29 -10.83
C ASP A 115 10.54 -14.44 -9.66
#